data_85552bdf6ef2509c01c7314406d6f30c
#
_entry.id   85552bdf6ef2509c01c7314406d6f30c
#
_cell.length_a   1.000
_cell.length_b   1.000
_cell.length_c   1.000
_cell.angle_alpha   90.00
_cell.angle_beta   90.00
_cell.angle_gamma   90.00
#
_symmetry.space_group_name_H-M   'P 1'
#
loop_
_entity.id
_entity.type
_entity.pdbx_description
1 polymer ?
#
loop_
_entity_poly.entity_id
_entity_poly.type
_entity_poly.pdbx_seq_one_letter_code
_entity_poly.pdbx_strand_id
1 'polypeptide(L)'
;GLIVSSRKDSLQHFKKPWAHEHEPVNNLLDAVKVIKPTILIGSSGVGRTFTKEVIEAMASFNEKPLILALSNPTSQSECTAEEAYTWSKGRAIFASGSPFDPFEYNGKVFVPGQANNAXIFPGFGLGLV
;
A
#
# COMPACT_ATOMS: atom_id res chain seq x y z
N GLY A 1 -14.95 -1.66 0.00
CA GLY A 1 -14.93 -0.20 -0.08
C GLY A 1 -14.39 0.43 1.20
N LEU A 2 -14.24 1.73 1.17
CA LEU A 2 -13.70 2.50 2.30
C LEU A 2 -14.56 2.30 3.54
N ILE A 3 -13.92 2.23 4.71
CA ILE A 3 -14.63 2.08 5.99
C ILE A 3 -15.09 3.47 6.43
N VAL A 4 -16.36 3.76 6.22
CA VAL A 4 -16.92 5.08 6.52
C VAL A 4 -18.16 4.95 7.41
N SER A 5 -18.51 6.06 8.07
CA SER A 5 -19.58 6.06 9.07
C SER A 5 -20.91 5.64 8.48
N SER A 6 -21.22 6.02 7.24
CA SER A 6 -22.49 5.67 6.61
C SER A 6 -22.64 4.18 6.37
N ARG A 7 -21.56 3.39 6.48
CA ARG A 7 -21.58 1.94 6.28
C ARG A 7 -21.66 1.14 7.58
N LYS A 8 -21.76 1.79 8.74
CA LYS A 8 -21.61 1.10 10.02
C LYS A 8 -22.56 -0.09 10.18
N ASP A 9 -23.77 0.03 9.68
CA ASP A 9 -24.76 -1.05 9.85
C ASP A 9 -24.38 -2.31 9.08
N SER A 10 -23.63 -2.18 8.00
CA SER A 10 -23.22 -3.32 7.17
C SER A 10 -21.82 -3.82 7.48
N LEU A 11 -21.08 -3.16 8.38
CA LEU A 11 -19.71 -3.53 8.69
C LEU A 11 -19.64 -4.62 9.74
N GLN A 12 -18.63 -5.47 9.62
CA GLN A 12 -18.32 -6.42 10.68
C GLN A 12 -17.99 -5.63 11.96
N HIS A 13 -18.34 -6.23 13.11
CA HIS A 13 -18.26 -5.53 14.38
C HIS A 13 -16.90 -4.89 14.63
N PHE A 14 -15.82 -5.64 14.34
CA PHE A 14 -14.47 -5.14 14.63
C PHE A 14 -14.02 -4.02 13.72
N LYS A 15 -14.75 -3.76 12.64
CA LYS A 15 -14.43 -2.65 11.72
C LYS A 15 -15.11 -1.35 12.11
N LYS A 16 -16.15 -1.41 12.92
CA LYS A 16 -16.95 -0.23 13.23
C LYS A 16 -16.16 0.90 13.91
N PRO A 17 -15.22 0.62 14.84
CA PRO A 17 -14.45 1.72 15.44
C PRO A 17 -13.60 2.50 14.45
N TRP A 18 -13.32 1.92 13.29
CA TRP A 18 -12.44 2.53 12.29
C TRP A 18 -13.21 3.29 11.21
N ALA A 19 -14.53 3.37 11.34
CA ALA A 19 -15.35 4.07 10.35
C ALA A 19 -15.29 5.58 10.58
N HIS A 20 -14.89 6.30 9.55
CA HIS A 20 -14.74 7.75 9.63
C HIS A 20 -15.79 8.46 8.81
N GLU A 21 -16.04 9.72 9.13
CA GLU A 21 -16.94 10.56 8.35
C GLU A 21 -16.30 10.87 7.02
N HIS A 22 -16.79 10.24 5.98
CA HIS A 22 -16.26 10.40 4.63
C HIS A 22 -17.27 9.86 3.64
N GLU A 23 -17.25 10.38 2.43
CA GLU A 23 -18.06 9.84 1.35
C GLU A 23 -17.65 8.40 1.06
N PRO A 24 -18.60 7.51 0.81
CA PRO A 24 -18.23 6.14 0.44
C PRO A 24 -17.40 6.10 -0.84
N VAL A 25 -16.40 5.23 -0.85
CA VAL A 25 -15.55 5.02 -2.01
C VAL A 25 -15.45 3.51 -2.24
N ASN A 26 -15.64 3.08 -3.47
CA ASN A 26 -15.82 1.66 -3.76
C ASN A 26 -14.57 0.94 -4.23
N ASN A 27 -13.54 1.65 -4.66
CA ASN A 27 -12.33 0.99 -5.14
C ASN A 27 -11.09 1.71 -4.62
N LEU A 28 -9.94 1.02 -4.73
CA LEU A 28 -8.70 1.52 -4.16
C LEU A 28 -8.22 2.80 -4.86
N LEU A 29 -8.31 2.85 -6.18
CA LEU A 29 -7.81 4.03 -6.89
C LEU A 29 -8.55 5.29 -6.47
N ASP A 30 -9.88 5.21 -6.38
CA ASP A 30 -10.66 6.37 -5.97
C ASP A 30 -10.36 6.74 -4.52
N ALA A 31 -10.15 5.75 -3.64
CA ALA A 31 -9.79 6.03 -2.26
C ALA A 31 -8.46 6.78 -2.17
N VAL A 32 -7.46 6.32 -2.94
CA VAL A 32 -6.15 6.97 -2.96
C VAL A 32 -6.27 8.40 -3.46
N LYS A 33 -7.05 8.61 -4.52
CA LYS A 33 -7.20 9.97 -5.09
C LYS A 33 -7.86 10.93 -4.12
N VAL A 34 -8.84 10.44 -3.36
CA VAL A 34 -9.59 11.30 -2.44
C VAL A 34 -8.81 11.56 -1.14
N ILE A 35 -8.19 10.51 -0.59
CA ILE A 35 -7.50 10.61 0.70
C ILE A 35 -6.10 11.22 0.54
N LYS A 36 -5.46 10.96 -0.59
CA LYS A 36 -4.09 11.42 -0.89
C LYS A 36 -3.12 11.00 0.21
N PRO A 37 -3.01 9.68 0.46
CA PRO A 37 -2.15 9.21 1.54
C PRO A 37 -0.67 9.35 1.18
N THR A 38 0.18 9.38 2.21
CA THR A 38 1.62 9.36 2.03
C THR A 38 2.17 7.94 2.09
N ILE A 39 1.43 7.04 2.73
CA ILE A 39 1.82 5.63 2.90
C ILE A 39 0.67 4.75 2.41
N LEU A 40 1.00 3.76 1.61
CA LEU A 40 0.02 2.79 1.14
C LEU A 40 0.46 1.40 1.59
N ILE A 41 -0.36 0.75 2.39
CA ILE A 41 -0.05 -0.56 2.96
C ILE A 41 -1.07 -1.58 2.46
N GLY A 42 -0.58 -2.68 1.91
CA GLY A 42 -1.41 -3.78 1.47
C GLY A 42 -1.14 -5.03 2.29
N SER A 43 -2.20 -5.64 2.79
CA SER A 43 -2.09 -6.88 3.57
C SER A 43 -3.33 -7.76 3.40
N SER A 44 -3.97 -7.64 2.25
CA SER A 44 -5.25 -8.32 2.03
C SER A 44 -5.11 -9.76 1.50
N GLY A 45 -3.92 -10.13 1.07
CA GLY A 45 -3.73 -11.44 0.44
C GLY A 45 -4.26 -11.51 -0.99
N VAL A 46 -4.58 -10.36 -1.57
CA VAL A 46 -5.06 -10.29 -2.94
C VAL A 46 -4.01 -9.58 -3.79
N GLY A 47 -3.40 -10.33 -4.69
CA GLY A 47 -2.32 -9.81 -5.50
C GLY A 47 -2.76 -8.80 -6.53
N ARG A 48 -1.80 -8.00 -6.98
CA ARG A 48 -1.94 -7.08 -8.10
C ARG A 48 -2.96 -5.97 -7.86
N THR A 49 -3.27 -5.65 -6.61
CA THR A 49 -4.21 -4.58 -6.29
C THR A 49 -3.59 -3.20 -6.36
N PHE A 50 -2.26 -3.09 -6.22
CA PHE A 50 -1.58 -1.81 -6.44
C PHE A 50 -1.26 -1.70 -7.93
N THR A 51 -2.25 -1.25 -8.68
CA THR A 51 -2.13 -1.14 -10.13
C THR A 51 -1.23 0.03 -10.52
N LYS A 52 -0.91 0.13 -11.81
CA LYS A 52 -0.13 1.25 -12.33
C LYS A 52 -0.78 2.58 -11.96
N GLU A 53 -2.10 2.67 -12.12
CA GLU A 53 -2.83 3.89 -11.82
C GLU A 53 -2.71 4.27 -10.35
N VAL A 54 -2.78 3.26 -9.46
CA VAL A 54 -2.69 3.52 -8.02
C VAL A 54 -1.30 4.05 -7.66
N ILE A 55 -0.25 3.41 -8.17
CA ILE A 55 1.12 3.83 -7.85
C ILE A 55 1.42 5.20 -8.47
N GLU A 56 0.96 5.42 -9.70
CA GLU A 56 1.14 6.74 -10.31
C GLU A 56 0.40 7.82 -9.54
N ALA A 57 -0.79 7.52 -9.03
CA ALA A 57 -1.52 8.48 -8.18
C ALA A 57 -0.73 8.80 -6.92
N MET A 58 -0.20 7.76 -6.25
CA MET A 58 0.62 7.98 -5.06
C MET A 58 1.81 8.87 -5.36
N ALA A 59 2.45 8.68 -6.50
CA ALA A 59 3.62 9.48 -6.90
C ALA A 59 3.24 10.88 -7.34
N SER A 60 1.98 11.09 -7.73
CA SER A 60 1.56 12.41 -8.21
C SER A 60 1.41 13.40 -7.07
N PHE A 61 1.06 12.95 -5.86
CA PHE A 61 0.94 13.87 -4.73
C PHE A 61 1.96 13.60 -3.62
N ASN A 62 2.94 12.75 -3.86
CA ASN A 62 4.04 12.50 -2.92
C ASN A 62 5.34 12.46 -3.69
N GLU A 63 6.33 13.19 -3.22
CA GLU A 63 7.64 13.12 -3.84
C GLU A 63 8.27 11.74 -3.65
N LYS A 64 8.13 11.16 -2.46
CA LYS A 64 8.65 9.83 -2.15
C LYS A 64 7.55 9.00 -1.48
N PRO A 65 6.63 8.43 -2.27
CA PRO A 65 5.56 7.64 -1.65
C PRO A 65 6.12 6.37 -1.00
N LEU A 66 5.61 6.04 0.18
CA LEU A 66 5.98 4.80 0.85
C LEU A 66 4.95 3.73 0.48
N ILE A 67 5.44 2.65 -0.11
CA ILE A 67 4.57 1.56 -0.60
C ILE A 67 5.00 0.26 0.07
N LEU A 68 4.13 -0.31 0.86
CA LEU A 68 4.38 -1.56 1.59
C LEU A 68 3.42 -2.63 1.08
N ALA A 69 3.95 -3.52 0.22
CA ALA A 69 3.16 -4.61 -0.37
C ALA A 69 3.42 -5.88 0.45
N LEU A 70 2.66 -6.05 1.53
CA LEU A 70 3.01 -7.01 2.57
C LEU A 70 2.38 -8.39 2.42
N SER A 71 1.51 -8.59 1.42
CA SER A 71 0.87 -9.89 1.25
C SER A 71 1.86 -10.95 0.78
N ASN A 72 1.72 -12.15 1.29
CA ASN A 72 2.57 -13.29 0.99
C ASN A 72 1.75 -14.43 0.39
N PRO A 73 2.32 -15.27 -0.45
CA PRO A 73 3.67 -15.22 -1.00
C PRO A 73 3.79 -14.18 -2.12
N THR A 74 4.93 -14.16 -2.83
CA THR A 74 5.18 -13.18 -3.89
C THR A 74 4.04 -13.11 -4.90
N SER A 75 3.44 -14.27 -5.23
CA SER A 75 2.33 -14.30 -6.19
C SER A 75 1.08 -13.58 -5.69
N GLN A 76 1.00 -13.33 -4.38
CA GLN A 76 -0.12 -12.61 -3.76
C GLN A 76 0.25 -11.16 -3.44
N SER A 77 1.48 -10.75 -3.77
CA SER A 77 1.91 -9.38 -3.47
C SER A 77 1.08 -8.37 -4.26
N GLU A 78 0.78 -7.26 -3.64
CA GLU A 78 -0.04 -6.22 -4.25
C GLU A 78 0.62 -5.61 -5.49
N CYS A 79 1.96 -5.57 -5.52
CA CYS A 79 2.73 -5.24 -6.71
C CYS A 79 4.14 -5.79 -6.53
N THR A 80 4.92 -5.78 -7.62
CA THR A 80 6.32 -6.17 -7.55
C THR A 80 7.20 -4.96 -7.28
N ALA A 81 8.45 -5.22 -6.87
CA ALA A 81 9.43 -4.14 -6.71
C ALA A 81 9.65 -3.40 -8.03
N GLU A 82 9.77 -4.15 -9.12
CA GLU A 82 9.93 -3.55 -10.44
C GLU A 82 8.80 -2.59 -10.77
N GLU A 83 7.57 -3.01 -10.50
CA GLU A 83 6.40 -2.17 -10.75
C GLU A 83 6.42 -0.92 -9.88
N ALA A 84 6.73 -1.08 -8.59
CA ALA A 84 6.74 0.06 -7.68
C ALA A 84 7.76 1.11 -8.12
N TYR A 85 8.97 0.67 -8.44
CA TYR A 85 10.02 1.62 -8.84
C TYR A 85 9.75 2.21 -10.21
N THR A 86 9.33 1.39 -11.17
CA THR A 86 9.10 1.88 -12.53
C THR A 86 7.93 2.88 -12.58
N TRP A 87 6.82 2.52 -11.97
CA TRP A 87 5.62 3.36 -12.04
C TRP A 87 5.71 4.61 -11.18
N SER A 88 6.60 4.64 -10.21
CA SER A 88 6.87 5.84 -9.41
C SER A 88 8.04 6.64 -9.95
N LYS A 89 8.63 6.22 -11.07
CA LYS A 89 9.80 6.85 -11.67
C LYS A 89 10.98 6.88 -10.70
N GLY A 90 11.16 5.79 -9.96
CA GLY A 90 12.27 5.63 -9.03
C GLY A 90 12.11 6.37 -7.72
N ARG A 91 10.93 6.94 -7.46
CA ARG A 91 10.76 7.75 -6.25
C ARG A 91 10.20 6.98 -5.06
N ALA A 92 9.54 5.83 -5.29
CA ALA A 92 8.93 5.09 -4.20
C ALA A 92 9.96 4.55 -3.21
N ILE A 93 9.61 4.57 -1.94
CA ILE A 93 10.29 3.79 -0.91
C ILE A 93 9.46 2.53 -0.78
N PHE A 94 10.06 1.36 -1.08
CA PHE A 94 9.29 0.13 -1.24
C PHE A 94 9.80 -0.97 -0.33
N ALA A 95 8.87 -1.67 0.30
CA ALA A 95 9.17 -2.91 0.99
C ALA A 95 8.03 -3.89 0.77
N SER A 96 8.33 -5.16 0.87
CA SER A 96 7.35 -6.21 0.61
C SER A 96 7.43 -7.32 1.64
N GLY A 97 6.36 -8.09 1.76
CA GLY A 97 6.31 -9.21 2.69
C GLY A 97 7.22 -10.33 2.27
N SER A 98 7.32 -10.58 0.98
CA SER A 98 8.24 -11.56 0.39
C SER A 98 9.40 -10.83 -0.25
N PRO A 99 10.60 -11.45 -0.29
CA PRO A 99 11.75 -10.75 -0.87
C PRO A 99 11.63 -10.61 -2.39
N PHE A 100 12.16 -9.51 -2.89
CA PHE A 100 12.36 -9.26 -4.31
C PHE A 100 13.82 -8.97 -4.57
N ASP A 101 14.30 -9.35 -5.74
CA ASP A 101 15.67 -9.07 -6.15
C ASP A 101 15.89 -7.58 -6.37
N PRO A 102 17.16 -7.12 -6.26
CA PRO A 102 17.46 -5.75 -6.63
C PRO A 102 17.05 -5.46 -8.08
N PHE A 103 16.65 -4.22 -8.32
CA PHE A 103 16.14 -3.82 -9.63
C PHE A 103 16.82 -2.54 -10.09
N GLU A 104 17.29 -2.54 -11.34
CA GLU A 104 17.93 -1.36 -11.90
C GLU A 104 16.94 -0.54 -12.70
N TYR A 105 16.88 0.76 -12.42
CA TYR A 105 16.00 1.68 -13.11
C TYR A 105 16.76 2.97 -13.35
N ASN A 106 16.86 3.39 -14.62
CA ASN A 106 17.54 4.62 -15.03
C ASN A 106 18.99 4.68 -14.48
N GLY A 107 19.69 3.56 -14.56
CA GLY A 107 21.08 3.51 -14.14
C GLY A 107 21.31 3.48 -12.64
N LYS A 108 20.26 3.41 -11.85
CA LYS A 108 20.36 3.34 -10.40
C LYS A 108 19.82 2.00 -9.92
N VAL A 109 20.52 1.36 -8.98
CA VAL A 109 20.12 0.07 -8.45
C VAL A 109 19.30 0.29 -7.18
N PHE A 110 18.09 -0.26 -7.16
CA PHE A 110 17.21 -0.21 -5.99
C PHE A 110 17.19 -1.57 -5.32
N VAL A 111 17.37 -1.58 -4.01
CA VAL A 111 17.30 -2.81 -3.22
C VAL A 111 16.02 -2.77 -2.41
N PRO A 112 15.02 -3.57 -2.75
CA PRO A 112 13.75 -3.53 -2.03
C PRO A 112 13.93 -3.98 -0.58
N GLY A 113 13.23 -3.34 0.33
CA GLY A 113 13.19 -3.80 1.71
C GLY A 113 12.29 -5.00 1.86
N GLN A 114 12.55 -5.82 2.86
CA GLN A 114 11.62 -6.87 3.24
C GLN A 114 10.99 -6.52 4.57
N ALA A 115 9.67 -6.56 4.64
CA ALA A 115 8.90 -6.20 5.82
C ALA A 115 7.90 -7.32 6.11
N ASN A 116 8.42 -8.40 6.67
CA ASN A 116 7.56 -9.54 7.00
C ASN A 116 6.55 -9.13 8.06
N ASN A 117 5.33 -9.60 7.92
CA ASN A 117 4.23 -9.20 8.79
C ASN A 117 4.51 -9.46 10.27
N ALA A 118 5.18 -10.52 10.58
CA ALA A 118 5.51 -10.82 11.98
C ALA A 118 6.48 -9.83 12.60
N UNK A 119 7.08 -9.28 11.78
CA UNK A 119 8.07 -8.41 12.23
C UNK A 119 7.74 -6.99 12.11
N ILE A 120 7.07 -6.73 11.15
CA ILE A 120 6.86 -5.30 10.94
C ILE A 120 5.75 -4.73 11.83
N PHE A 121 4.69 -5.49 12.03
CA PHE A 121 3.51 -4.91 12.69
C PHE A 121 3.70 -4.58 14.18
N PRO A 122 4.46 -5.34 14.97
CA PRO A 122 4.71 -4.87 16.34
C PRO A 122 5.41 -3.52 16.37
N GLY A 123 6.44 -3.32 15.53
CA GLY A 123 7.14 -2.05 15.47
C GLY A 123 6.28 -0.93 14.91
N PHE A 124 5.52 -1.24 13.87
CA PHE A 124 4.64 -0.24 13.26
C PHE A 124 3.56 0.21 14.25
N GLY A 125 2.96 -0.77 14.95
CA GLY A 125 1.95 -0.43 15.94
C GLY A 125 2.51 0.42 17.07
N LEU A 126 3.70 0.07 17.56
CA LEU A 126 4.35 0.88 18.60
C LEU A 126 4.63 2.30 18.12
N GLY A 127 5.01 2.45 16.86
CA GLY A 127 5.33 3.77 16.31
C GLY A 127 4.12 4.66 16.09
N LEU A 128 2.92 4.09 16.16
CA LEU A 128 1.69 4.88 15.98
C LEU A 128 1.09 5.40 17.28
N VAL A 129 1.58 4.95 18.45
CA VAL A 129 1.06 5.39 19.75
C VAL A 129 1.95 6.44 20.45
#